data_be462d6218a3abb8c123140ac0929f79
#
_entry.id   be462d6218a3abb8c123140ac0929f79
#
_cell.length_a   1.000
_cell.length_b   1.000
_cell.length_c   1.000
_cell.angle_alpha   90.00
_cell.angle_beta   90.00
_cell.angle_gamma   90.00
#
_symmetry.space_group_name_H-M   'P 1'
#
loop_
_entity.id
_entity.type
_entity.pdbx_description
1 polymer ?
#
loop_
_entity_poly.entity_id
_entity_poly.type
_entity_poly.pdbx_seq_one_letter_code
_entity_poly.pdbx_strand_id
1 'polypeptide(L)'
;MKKFNTWVLDTTIYIIDFLYRGRDFQRFWVLEVIARAPYFSFISVLHFRESLGLRGEDHIYLMKEHFYQALNETEHLEEMEKRGGDEHWIDRFFAKHLVLLYYWIMVAYYLIDPIDAYDINMKIEKHAFETYVKYGAYHPEDTKIQAVSYTHLTLPTIYSV
;
A
#
# COMPACT_ATOMS: atom_id res chain seq x y z
N MET A 1 -3.10 19.59 -3.35
CA MET A 1 -3.10 18.36 -2.52
C MET A 1 -1.75 17.66 -2.50
N LYS A 2 -0.92 17.68 -3.56
CA LYS A 2 0.40 17.01 -3.58
C LYS A 2 1.34 17.30 -2.40
N LYS A 3 1.41 18.56 -1.93
CA LYS A 3 2.20 18.91 -0.73
C LYS A 3 1.66 18.28 0.55
N PHE A 4 0.34 18.15 0.66
CA PHE A 4 -0.32 17.48 1.78
C PHE A 4 -0.01 15.98 1.77
N ASN A 5 -0.12 15.32 0.61
CA ASN A 5 0.26 13.92 0.46
C ASN A 5 1.71 13.66 0.88
N THR A 6 2.63 14.52 0.46
CA THR A 6 4.04 14.42 0.85
C THR A 6 4.21 14.57 2.37
N TRP A 7 3.56 15.55 2.98
CA TRP A 7 3.62 15.75 4.44
C TRP A 7 3.05 14.56 5.22
N VAL A 8 1.91 14.01 4.78
CA VAL A 8 1.31 12.80 5.39
C VAL A 8 2.28 11.63 5.29
N LEU A 9 2.83 11.40 4.11
CA LEU A 9 3.80 10.33 3.88
C LEU A 9 5.03 10.47 4.78
N ASP A 10 5.69 11.62 4.74
CA ASP A 10 6.91 11.88 5.53
C ASP A 10 6.66 11.68 7.04
N THR A 11 5.50 12.13 7.53
CA THR A 11 5.10 11.93 8.93
C THR A 11 4.90 10.46 9.24
N THR A 12 4.21 9.72 8.38
CA THR A 12 3.95 8.28 8.54
C THR A 12 5.26 7.49 8.53
N ILE A 13 6.15 7.78 7.58
CA ILE A 13 7.47 7.17 7.48
C ILE A 13 8.27 7.41 8.77
N TYR A 14 8.33 8.66 9.23
CA TYR A 14 9.04 9.01 10.46
C TYR A 14 8.53 8.21 11.66
N ILE A 15 7.22 8.06 11.80
CA ILE A 15 6.60 7.27 12.88
C ILE A 15 6.98 5.80 12.77
N ILE A 16 6.88 5.22 11.56
CA ILE A 16 7.23 3.80 11.34
C ILE A 16 8.71 3.57 11.61
N ASP A 17 9.59 4.42 11.10
CA ASP A 17 11.04 4.31 11.31
C ASP A 17 11.44 4.44 12.79
N PHE A 18 10.73 5.28 13.54
CA PHE A 18 10.95 5.42 14.96
C PHE A 18 10.47 4.20 15.76
N LEU A 19 9.25 3.70 15.47
CA LEU A 19 8.64 2.59 16.20
C LEU A 19 9.31 1.23 15.90
N TYR A 20 9.80 1.06 14.66
CA TYR A 20 10.36 -0.22 14.19
C TYR A 20 11.87 -0.19 13.98
N ARG A 21 12.56 0.75 14.63
CA ARG A 21 14.01 0.87 14.54
C ARG A 21 14.71 -0.42 14.98
N GLY A 22 15.49 -1.04 14.08
CA GLY A 22 16.18 -2.31 14.32
C GLY A 22 15.27 -3.54 14.33
N ARG A 23 14.06 -3.41 13.80
CA ARG A 23 13.05 -4.47 13.68
C ARG A 23 12.55 -4.52 12.23
N ASP A 24 13.44 -4.91 11.32
CA ASP A 24 13.20 -4.74 9.87
C ASP A 24 12.02 -5.57 9.35
N PHE A 25 11.88 -6.83 9.76
CA PHE A 25 10.78 -7.67 9.30
C PHE A 25 9.40 -7.21 9.83
N GLN A 26 9.34 -6.72 11.07
CA GLN A 26 8.11 -6.11 11.61
C GLN A 26 7.78 -4.80 10.86
N ARG A 27 8.80 -4.00 10.53
CA ARG A 27 8.64 -2.79 9.73
C ARG A 27 8.11 -3.11 8.33
N PHE A 28 8.69 -4.10 7.65
CA PHE A 28 8.21 -4.55 6.34
C PHE A 28 6.78 -5.05 6.43
N TRP A 29 6.48 -5.90 7.41
CA TRP A 29 5.13 -6.40 7.61
C TRP A 29 4.10 -5.27 7.78
N VAL A 30 4.41 -4.24 8.56
CA VAL A 30 3.53 -3.06 8.71
C VAL A 30 3.37 -2.30 7.40
N LEU A 31 4.44 -2.15 6.62
CA LEU A 31 4.38 -1.50 5.31
C LEU A 31 3.44 -2.26 4.35
N GLU A 32 3.52 -3.58 4.29
CA GLU A 32 2.63 -4.41 3.47
C GLU A 32 1.17 -4.35 3.94
N VAL A 33 0.95 -4.34 5.27
CA VAL A 33 -0.40 -4.13 5.83
C VAL A 33 -0.99 -2.79 5.37
N ILE A 34 -0.18 -1.72 5.33
CA ILE A 34 -0.59 -0.39 4.88
C ILE A 34 -0.79 -0.35 3.37
N ALA A 35 0.17 -0.86 2.58
CA ALA A 35 0.16 -0.81 1.11
C ALA A 35 -1.08 -1.48 0.51
N ARG A 36 -1.58 -2.52 1.14
CA ARG A 36 -2.78 -3.25 0.70
C ARG A 36 -4.08 -2.45 0.84
N ALA A 37 -4.19 -1.54 1.82
CA ALA A 37 -5.43 -0.85 2.16
C ALA A 37 -6.01 0.02 1.04
N PRO A 38 -5.22 0.79 0.27
CA PRO A 38 -5.73 1.59 -0.84
C PRO A 38 -6.46 0.76 -1.90
N TYR A 39 -5.95 -0.40 -2.24
CA TYR A 39 -6.55 -1.26 -3.26
C TYR A 39 -7.93 -1.76 -2.85
N PHE A 40 -8.11 -2.17 -1.59
CA PHE A 40 -9.43 -2.53 -1.07
C PHE A 40 -10.38 -1.34 -1.05
N SER A 41 -9.90 -0.15 -0.72
CA SER A 41 -10.72 1.07 -0.73
C SER A 41 -11.13 1.45 -2.16
N PHE A 42 -10.24 1.32 -3.15
CA PHE A 42 -10.53 1.59 -4.55
C PHE A 42 -11.58 0.62 -5.11
N ILE A 43 -11.43 -0.67 -4.83
CA ILE A 43 -12.42 -1.69 -5.21
C ILE A 43 -13.79 -1.37 -4.57
N SER A 44 -13.81 -1.01 -3.30
CA SER A 44 -15.05 -0.69 -2.58
C SER A 44 -15.76 0.53 -3.17
N VAL A 45 -15.01 1.58 -3.54
CA VAL A 45 -15.59 2.77 -4.18
C VAL A 45 -16.09 2.44 -5.59
N LEU A 46 -15.36 1.66 -6.37
CA LEU A 46 -15.80 1.23 -7.69
C LEU A 46 -17.10 0.42 -7.59
N HIS A 47 -17.18 -0.52 -6.66
CA HIS A 47 -18.38 -1.30 -6.41
C HIS A 47 -19.57 -0.42 -5.96
N PHE A 48 -19.32 0.55 -5.09
CA PHE A 48 -20.34 1.53 -4.70
C PHE A 48 -20.83 2.33 -5.90
N ARG A 49 -19.94 2.85 -6.76
CA ARG A 49 -20.32 3.55 -7.99
C ARG A 49 -21.14 2.67 -8.93
N GLU A 50 -20.79 1.41 -9.07
CA GLU A 50 -21.55 0.42 -9.86
C GLU A 50 -22.97 0.26 -9.33
N SER A 51 -23.18 0.19 -8.01
CA SER A 51 -24.50 0.07 -7.40
C SER A 51 -25.41 1.28 -7.67
N LEU A 52 -24.82 2.44 -7.94
CA LEU A 52 -25.50 3.65 -8.34
C LEU A 52 -25.70 3.80 -9.86
N GLY A 53 -25.28 2.81 -10.65
CA GLY A 53 -25.29 2.87 -12.11
C GLY A 53 -24.20 3.77 -12.72
N LEU A 54 -23.25 4.23 -11.93
CA LEU A 54 -22.14 5.10 -12.34
C LEU A 54 -20.93 4.26 -12.81
N ARG A 55 -21.12 3.54 -13.90
CA ARG A 55 -20.13 2.63 -14.47
C ARG A 55 -19.47 3.26 -15.69
N GLY A 56 -18.18 3.61 -15.59
CA GLY A 56 -17.37 4.09 -16.72
C GLY A 56 -16.88 2.94 -17.60
N GLU A 57 -16.30 3.26 -18.75
CA GLU A 57 -15.77 2.27 -19.71
C GLU A 57 -14.69 1.38 -19.08
N ASP A 58 -13.79 1.97 -18.28
CA ASP A 58 -12.66 1.26 -17.65
C ASP A 58 -13.01 0.60 -16.30
N HIS A 59 -14.26 0.64 -15.89
CA HIS A 59 -14.69 0.20 -14.57
C HIS A 59 -14.24 -1.23 -14.24
N ILE A 60 -14.50 -2.19 -15.12
CA ILE A 60 -14.12 -3.61 -14.93
C ILE A 60 -12.61 -3.79 -14.97
N TYR A 61 -11.92 -3.05 -15.81
CA TYR A 61 -10.46 -3.08 -15.88
C TYR A 61 -9.87 -2.62 -14.54
N LEU A 62 -10.31 -1.48 -14.01
CA LEU A 62 -9.84 -0.93 -12.73
C LEU A 62 -10.13 -1.87 -11.56
N MET A 63 -11.33 -2.47 -11.51
CA MET A 63 -11.64 -3.46 -10.48
C MET A 63 -10.69 -4.65 -10.49
N LYS A 64 -10.41 -5.20 -11.67
CA LYS A 64 -9.47 -6.31 -11.80
C LYS A 64 -8.06 -5.91 -11.42
N GLU A 65 -7.61 -4.75 -11.89
CA GLU A 65 -6.27 -4.24 -11.61
C GLU A 65 -6.03 -4.09 -10.11
N HIS A 66 -6.95 -3.40 -9.41
CA HIS A 66 -6.82 -3.25 -7.96
C HIS A 66 -6.93 -4.55 -7.19
N PHE A 67 -7.73 -5.50 -7.69
CA PHE A 67 -7.81 -6.84 -7.08
C PHE A 67 -6.49 -7.60 -7.20
N TYR A 68 -5.85 -7.56 -8.38
CA TYR A 68 -4.54 -8.20 -8.57
C TYR A 68 -3.45 -7.54 -7.71
N GLN A 69 -3.48 -6.22 -7.60
CA GLN A 69 -2.55 -5.49 -6.74
C GLN A 69 -2.77 -5.87 -5.27
N ALA A 70 -4.03 -5.93 -4.79
CA ALA A 70 -4.34 -6.37 -3.44
C ALA A 70 -3.87 -7.79 -3.13
N LEU A 71 -3.96 -8.71 -4.10
CA LEU A 71 -3.43 -10.07 -3.98
C LEU A 71 -1.91 -10.07 -3.88
N ASN A 72 -1.23 -9.31 -4.74
CA ASN A 72 0.23 -9.20 -4.72
C ASN A 72 0.75 -8.69 -3.37
N GLU A 73 0.14 -7.62 -2.83
CA GLU A 73 0.48 -7.11 -1.49
C GLU A 73 0.19 -8.13 -0.38
N THR A 74 -0.80 -9.02 -0.61
CA THR A 74 -1.08 -10.11 0.33
C THR A 74 0.01 -11.18 0.31
N GLU A 75 0.54 -11.52 -0.86
CA GLU A 75 1.67 -12.46 -1.00
C GLU A 75 2.94 -11.92 -0.33
N HIS A 76 3.22 -10.61 -0.49
CA HIS A 76 4.33 -9.96 0.22
C HIS A 76 4.15 -10.00 1.74
N LEU A 77 2.93 -9.73 2.21
CA LEU A 77 2.59 -9.79 3.63
C LEU A 77 2.83 -11.18 4.20
N GLU A 78 2.37 -12.25 3.52
CA GLU A 78 2.59 -13.63 3.92
C GLU A 78 4.08 -13.98 3.99
N GLU A 79 4.89 -13.45 3.08
CA GLU A 79 6.35 -13.65 3.12
C GLU A 79 6.98 -12.99 4.35
N MET A 80 6.51 -11.79 4.72
CA MET A 80 6.98 -11.13 5.94
C MET A 80 6.51 -11.85 7.21
N GLU A 81 5.31 -12.43 7.21
CA GLU A 81 4.80 -13.27 8.30
C GLU A 81 5.68 -14.51 8.51
N LYS A 82 6.08 -15.19 7.43
CA LYS A 82 7.02 -16.33 7.49
C LYS A 82 8.37 -15.97 8.10
N ARG A 83 8.76 -14.70 8.02
CA ARG A 83 10.01 -14.16 8.60
C ARG A 83 9.83 -13.58 10.00
N GLY A 84 8.66 -13.76 10.62
CA GLY A 84 8.37 -13.28 11.97
C GLY A 84 7.98 -11.80 12.05
N GLY A 85 7.55 -11.20 10.94
CA GLY A 85 7.12 -9.81 10.90
C GLY A 85 5.91 -9.52 11.80
N ASP A 86 5.09 -10.52 12.07
CA ASP A 86 3.87 -10.41 12.88
C ASP A 86 3.97 -11.07 14.27
N GLU A 87 5.14 -11.43 14.75
CA GLU A 87 5.30 -12.19 16.01
C GLU A 87 4.67 -11.49 17.22
N HIS A 88 4.79 -10.15 17.30
CA HIS A 88 4.28 -9.40 18.44
C HIS A 88 2.80 -9.04 18.27
N TRP A 89 1.96 -9.51 19.21
CA TRP A 89 0.52 -9.22 19.17
C TRP A 89 0.20 -7.72 19.16
N ILE A 90 1.03 -6.89 19.82
CA ILE A 90 0.85 -5.45 19.88
C ILE A 90 1.01 -4.79 18.52
N ASP A 91 1.99 -5.25 17.70
CA ASP A 91 2.19 -4.77 16.34
C ASP A 91 0.99 -5.14 15.47
N ARG A 92 0.50 -6.40 15.58
CA ARG A 92 -0.71 -6.84 14.87
C ARG A 92 -1.93 -6.02 15.24
N PHE A 93 -2.11 -5.76 16.54
CA PHE A 93 -3.25 -4.98 17.02
C PHE A 93 -3.23 -3.56 16.44
N PHE A 94 -2.14 -2.82 16.64
CA PHE A 94 -2.05 -1.43 16.19
C PHE A 94 -2.05 -1.31 14.67
N ALA A 95 -1.27 -2.11 13.96
CA ALA A 95 -1.22 -2.05 12.50
C ALA A 95 -2.59 -2.30 11.86
N LYS A 96 -3.31 -3.35 12.30
CA LYS A 96 -4.62 -3.68 11.72
C LYS A 96 -5.71 -2.65 12.03
N HIS A 97 -5.66 -2.01 13.22
CA HIS A 97 -6.61 -0.95 13.56
C HIS A 97 -6.31 0.36 12.84
N LEU A 98 -5.03 0.74 12.74
CA LEU A 98 -4.61 1.93 11.98
C LEU A 98 -4.92 1.78 10.49
N VAL A 99 -4.72 0.59 9.93
CA VAL A 99 -5.06 0.30 8.54
C VAL A 99 -6.57 0.38 8.29
N LEU A 100 -7.40 -0.05 9.23
CA LEU A 100 -8.84 0.11 9.11
C LEU A 100 -9.25 1.59 9.03
N LEU A 101 -8.63 2.44 9.86
CA LEU A 101 -8.82 3.90 9.78
C LEU A 101 -8.32 4.44 8.43
N TYR A 102 -7.13 4.04 8.01
CA TYR A 102 -6.54 4.44 6.75
C TYR A 102 -7.39 4.01 5.54
N TYR A 103 -7.95 2.80 5.56
CA TYR A 103 -8.89 2.33 4.54
C TYR A 103 -10.06 3.32 4.36
N TRP A 104 -10.72 3.76 5.44
CA TRP A 104 -11.83 4.70 5.35
C TRP A 104 -11.41 6.09 4.87
N ILE A 105 -10.22 6.53 5.26
CA ILE A 105 -9.63 7.77 4.72
C ILE A 105 -9.43 7.65 3.21
N MET A 106 -8.90 6.53 2.73
CA MET A 106 -8.68 6.29 1.31
C MET A 106 -9.99 6.13 0.53
N VAL A 107 -11.03 5.53 1.13
CA VAL A 107 -12.39 5.51 0.54
C VAL A 107 -12.89 6.93 0.30
N ALA A 108 -12.86 7.78 1.32
CA ALA A 108 -13.27 9.17 1.19
C ALA A 108 -12.41 9.93 0.18
N TYR A 109 -11.11 9.72 0.21
CA TYR A 109 -10.15 10.38 -0.68
C TYR A 109 -10.37 10.00 -2.14
N TYR A 110 -10.54 8.71 -2.44
CA TYR A 110 -10.80 8.23 -3.79
C TYR A 110 -12.18 8.67 -4.33
N LEU A 111 -13.17 8.84 -3.46
CA LEU A 111 -14.47 9.40 -3.84
C LEU A 111 -14.37 10.87 -4.27
N ILE A 112 -13.52 11.66 -3.59
CA ILE A 112 -13.39 13.11 -3.79
C ILE A 112 -12.41 13.43 -4.93
N ASP A 113 -11.22 12.83 -4.88
CA ASP A 113 -10.15 13.07 -5.83
C ASP A 113 -9.34 11.79 -6.10
N PRO A 114 -9.75 10.98 -7.09
CA PRO A 114 -9.07 9.74 -7.45
C PRO A 114 -7.60 9.96 -7.83
N ILE A 115 -7.28 11.08 -8.49
CA ILE A 115 -5.91 11.35 -8.96
C ILE A 115 -4.96 11.54 -7.77
N ASP A 116 -5.36 12.34 -6.79
CA ASP A 116 -4.55 12.56 -5.59
C ASP A 116 -4.52 11.32 -4.67
N ALA A 117 -5.57 10.48 -4.69
CA ALA A 117 -5.56 9.19 -4.01
C ALA A 117 -4.54 8.21 -4.62
N TYR A 118 -4.41 8.18 -5.94
CA TYR A 118 -3.35 7.42 -6.61
C TYR A 118 -1.95 8.03 -6.36
N ASP A 119 -1.82 9.35 -6.31
CA ASP A 119 -0.54 10.02 -6.02
C ASP A 119 0.02 9.61 -4.65
N ILE A 120 -0.82 9.58 -3.61
CA ILE A 120 -0.36 9.14 -2.28
C ILE A 120 -0.01 7.66 -2.27
N ASN A 121 -0.81 6.79 -2.91
CA ASN A 121 -0.52 5.37 -3.01
C ASN A 121 0.82 5.12 -3.71
N MET A 122 1.04 5.73 -4.87
CA MET A 122 2.31 5.62 -5.62
C MET A 122 3.52 6.05 -4.77
N LYS A 123 3.37 7.08 -3.93
CA LYS A 123 4.45 7.53 -3.04
C LYS A 123 4.75 6.52 -1.94
N ILE A 124 3.73 5.87 -1.40
CA ILE A 124 3.88 4.79 -0.40
C ILE A 124 4.61 3.61 -1.01
N GLU A 125 4.18 3.14 -2.18
CA GLU A 125 4.83 2.05 -2.92
C GLU A 125 6.30 2.35 -3.21
N LYS A 126 6.58 3.56 -3.71
CA LYS A 126 7.95 4.00 -3.96
C LYS A 126 8.80 3.95 -2.69
N HIS A 127 8.26 4.42 -1.56
CA HIS A 127 8.99 4.37 -0.29
C HIS A 127 9.24 2.94 0.18
N ALA A 128 8.23 2.08 0.10
CA ALA A 128 8.37 0.65 0.44
C ALA A 128 9.49 0.02 -0.40
N PHE A 129 9.45 0.23 -1.72
CA PHE A 129 10.48 -0.23 -2.62
C PHE A 129 11.90 0.25 -2.24
N GLU A 130 12.08 1.56 -2.02
CA GLU A 130 13.39 2.12 -1.63
C GLU A 130 13.88 1.53 -0.29
N THR A 131 12.96 1.18 0.59
CA THR A 131 13.26 0.53 1.87
C THR A 131 13.77 -0.90 1.67
N TYR A 132 13.11 -1.68 0.80
CA TYR A 132 13.57 -3.03 0.44
C TYR A 132 14.93 -3.02 -0.25
N VAL A 133 15.16 -2.10 -1.19
CA VAL A 133 16.46 -1.96 -1.87
C VAL A 133 17.58 -1.65 -0.88
N LYS A 134 17.33 -0.74 0.05
CA LYS A 134 18.31 -0.43 1.10
C LYS A 134 18.61 -1.64 1.97
N TYR A 135 17.58 -2.35 2.42
CA TYR A 135 17.76 -3.56 3.22
C TYR A 135 18.58 -4.61 2.48
N GLY A 136 18.24 -4.93 1.23
CA GLY A 136 18.96 -5.91 0.42
C GLY A 136 20.43 -5.54 0.17
N ALA A 137 20.76 -4.24 0.10
CA ALA A 137 22.13 -3.78 -0.04
C ALA A 137 22.97 -4.02 1.24
N TYR A 138 22.34 -3.97 2.41
CA TYR A 138 23.00 -4.22 3.70
C TYR A 138 22.99 -5.71 4.12
N HIS A 139 22.06 -6.50 3.56
CA HIS A 139 21.85 -7.91 3.87
C HIS A 139 21.84 -8.77 2.60
N PRO A 140 22.97 -8.89 1.90
CA PRO A 140 23.03 -9.64 0.63
C PRO A 140 22.71 -11.12 0.79
N GLU A 141 22.85 -11.69 1.97
CA GLU A 141 22.46 -13.07 2.31
C GLU A 141 20.93 -13.28 2.29
N ASP A 142 20.16 -12.22 2.56
CA ASP A 142 18.69 -12.24 2.54
C ASP A 142 18.10 -11.88 1.17
N THR A 143 18.93 -11.57 0.18
CA THR A 143 18.52 -11.15 -1.18
C THR A 143 17.84 -12.23 -2.01
N LYS A 144 17.64 -13.43 -1.48
CA LYS A 144 16.62 -14.37 -1.98
C LYS A 144 15.17 -13.90 -1.70
N ILE A 145 15.00 -12.76 -1.03
CA ILE A 145 13.76 -11.97 -1.08
C ILE A 145 13.60 -11.56 -2.53
N GLN A 146 12.63 -12.16 -3.23
CA GLN A 146 12.30 -11.76 -4.59
C GLN A 146 12.13 -10.25 -4.58
N ALA A 147 12.90 -9.56 -5.42
CA ALA A 147 12.70 -8.14 -5.64
C ALA A 147 11.22 -7.95 -5.95
N VAL A 148 10.55 -7.15 -5.11
CA VAL A 148 9.15 -6.75 -5.31
C VAL A 148 9.01 -6.40 -6.79
N SER A 149 8.12 -7.10 -7.48
CA SER A 149 7.94 -6.91 -8.91
C SER A 149 7.52 -5.47 -9.17
N TYR A 150 8.32 -4.73 -9.90
CA TYR A 150 8.11 -3.31 -10.25
C TYR A 150 6.88 -3.04 -11.12
N THR A 151 6.13 -4.06 -11.46
CA THR A 151 5.00 -3.94 -12.38
C THR A 151 3.85 -3.07 -11.87
N HIS A 152 3.91 -2.64 -10.61
CA HIS A 152 2.83 -1.92 -9.92
C HIS A 152 3.02 -0.40 -9.81
N LEU A 153 4.19 0.12 -10.19
CA LEU A 153 4.46 1.57 -10.16
C LEU A 153 3.89 2.32 -11.37
N THR A 154 3.34 1.64 -12.34
CA THR A 154 2.66 2.29 -13.45
C THR A 154 1.24 2.63 -13.03
N LEU A 155 0.98 3.92 -12.84
CA LEU A 155 -0.40 4.43 -12.89
C LEU A 155 -1.11 3.79 -14.08
N PRO A 156 -2.33 3.28 -13.91
CA PRO A 156 -3.12 2.87 -15.05
C PRO A 156 -3.08 3.99 -16.07
N THR A 157 -2.69 3.70 -17.31
CA THR A 157 -2.50 4.65 -18.43
C THR A 157 -3.79 5.42 -18.80
N ILE A 158 -4.81 5.35 -17.99
CA ILE A 158 -6.17 5.87 -18.18
C ILE A 158 -6.26 7.39 -17.99
N TYR A 159 -5.21 8.03 -17.48
CA TYR A 159 -5.20 9.49 -17.26
C TYR A 159 -4.37 10.28 -18.29
N SER A 160 -4.06 9.69 -19.42
CA SER A 160 -3.51 10.39 -20.58
C SER A 160 -4.63 10.75 -21.58
N VAL A 161 -5.59 11.57 -21.15
CA VAL A 161 -6.47 12.32 -22.04
C VAL A 161 -6.60 13.73 -21.52
#